data_d0968d795ac9b63fc3e68ba3e796b5c3
#
_entry.id   d0968d795ac9b63fc3e68ba3e796b5c3
#
_cell.length_a   1.000
_cell.length_b   1.000
_cell.length_c   1.000
_cell.angle_alpha   90.00
_cell.angle_beta   90.00
_cell.angle_gamma   90.00
#
_symmetry.space_group_name_H-M   'P 1'
#
loop_
_entity.id
_entity.type
_entity.pdbx_description
1 polymer ?
#
loop_
_entity_poly.entity_id
_entity_poly.type
_entity_poly.pdbx_seq_one_letter_code
_entity_poly.pdbx_strand_id
1 'polypeptide(L)'
;MFDVQVVEKWLDKYPKLENFMDAGTISLKMAREILEVDRWFMYDIFKELLQAGAVTASGTNSWRATKDLKEYLKQRREIKRNGVS
;
A
#
# COMPACT_ATOMS: atom_id res chain seq x y z
N MET A 1 -6.82 -5.51 -12.84
CA MET A 1 -7.04 -6.66 -11.92
C MET A 1 -6.29 -6.41 -10.61
N PHE A 2 -6.91 -6.65 -9.48
CA PHE A 2 -6.29 -6.43 -8.18
C PHE A 2 -5.56 -7.69 -7.72
N ASP A 3 -4.25 -7.59 -7.52
CA ASP A 3 -3.41 -8.73 -7.11
C ASP A 3 -3.15 -8.68 -5.60
N VAL A 4 -3.93 -9.47 -4.87
CA VAL A 4 -3.84 -9.54 -3.41
C VAL A 4 -2.48 -10.07 -2.94
N GLN A 5 -1.88 -11.00 -3.69
CA GLN A 5 -0.61 -11.60 -3.29
C GLN A 5 0.52 -10.56 -3.24
N VAL A 6 0.55 -9.65 -4.20
CA VAL A 6 1.56 -8.59 -4.22
C VAL A 6 1.35 -7.65 -3.03
N VAL A 7 0.10 -7.28 -2.76
CA VAL A 7 -0.21 -6.41 -1.62
C VAL A 7 0.18 -7.07 -0.31
N GLU A 8 -0.17 -8.33 -0.12
CA GLU A 8 0.15 -9.07 1.10
C GLU A 8 1.66 -9.18 1.30
N LYS A 9 2.41 -9.44 0.23
CA LYS A 9 3.86 -9.54 0.30
C LYS A 9 4.46 -8.27 0.90
N TRP A 10 4.03 -7.11 0.41
CA TRP A 10 4.58 -5.85 0.87
C TRP A 10 4.08 -5.45 2.25
N LEU A 11 2.83 -5.76 2.57
CA LEU A 11 2.28 -5.48 3.90
C LEU A 11 2.95 -6.33 4.98
N ASP A 12 3.28 -7.58 4.65
CA ASP A 12 3.97 -8.46 5.59
C ASP A 12 5.40 -7.98 5.86
N LYS A 13 6.06 -7.50 4.81
CA LYS A 13 7.43 -7.02 4.93
C LYS A 13 7.50 -5.65 5.60
N TYR A 14 6.52 -4.79 5.31
CA TYR A 14 6.45 -3.43 5.85
C TYR A 14 5.06 -3.16 6.42
N PRO A 15 4.79 -3.59 7.67
CA PRO A 15 3.45 -3.41 8.26
C PRO A 15 2.98 -1.97 8.31
N LYS A 16 3.90 -1.01 8.43
CA LYS A 16 3.56 0.41 8.46
C LYS A 16 2.95 0.90 7.15
N LEU A 17 3.16 0.16 6.07
CA LEU A 17 2.62 0.50 4.76
C LEU A 17 1.09 0.59 4.81
N GLU A 18 0.43 -0.27 5.56
CA GLU A 18 -1.02 -0.29 5.69
C GLU A 18 -1.57 1.05 6.19
N ASN A 19 -0.86 1.67 7.13
CA ASN A 19 -1.34 2.90 7.77
C ASN A 19 -1.45 4.07 6.81
N PHE A 20 -0.45 4.28 5.96
CA PHE A 20 -0.50 5.43 5.07
C PHE A 20 -1.15 5.11 3.70
N MET A 21 -1.25 3.85 3.32
CA MET A 21 -1.96 3.49 2.10
C MET A 21 -3.45 3.84 2.17
N ASP A 22 -4.00 3.88 3.36
CA ASP A 22 -5.40 4.22 3.58
C ASP A 22 -5.64 5.73 3.66
N ALA A 23 -4.59 6.53 3.66
CA ALA A 23 -4.69 7.96 3.90
C ALA A 23 -5.05 8.81 2.66
N GLY A 24 -5.27 8.20 1.51
CA GLY A 24 -5.58 8.93 0.28
C GLY A 24 -4.35 9.06 -0.60
N THR A 25 -3.83 10.26 -0.75
CA THR A 25 -2.64 10.50 -1.56
C THR A 25 -1.38 10.12 -0.79
N ILE A 26 -0.51 9.35 -1.42
CA ILE A 26 0.73 8.86 -0.83
C ILE A 26 1.89 9.54 -1.55
N SER A 27 2.70 10.32 -0.84
CA SER A 27 3.87 10.96 -1.44
C SER A 27 5.10 10.09 -1.25
N LEU A 28 6.02 10.18 -2.21
CA LEU A 28 7.29 9.45 -2.12
C LEU A 28 8.06 9.83 -0.86
N LYS A 29 8.10 11.12 -0.53
CA LYS A 29 8.81 11.61 0.63
C LYS A 29 8.25 11.01 1.92
N MET A 30 6.94 11.03 2.07
CA MET A 30 6.29 10.49 3.26
C MET A 30 6.51 8.98 3.39
N ALA A 31 6.39 8.26 2.27
CA ALA A 31 6.58 6.82 2.26
C ALA A 31 8.01 6.45 2.65
N ARG A 32 9.00 7.18 2.14
CA ARG A 32 10.40 6.94 2.48
C ARG A 32 10.67 7.17 3.95
N GLU A 33 10.11 8.22 4.52
CA GLU A 33 10.29 8.54 5.94
C GLU A 33 9.68 7.47 6.84
N ILE A 34 8.49 7.00 6.49
CA ILE A 34 7.79 6.00 7.29
C ILE A 34 8.46 4.63 7.20
N LEU A 35 8.86 4.22 6.00
CA LEU A 35 9.44 2.89 5.78
C LEU A 35 10.96 2.87 5.94
N GLU A 36 11.59 4.03 5.99
CA GLU A 36 13.05 4.18 6.14
C GLU A 36 13.81 3.43 5.04
N VAL A 37 13.33 3.55 3.80
CA VAL A 37 13.96 2.94 2.63
C VAL A 37 14.39 4.01 1.65
N ASP A 38 15.33 3.66 0.75
CA ASP A 38 15.80 4.63 -0.23
C ASP A 38 14.77 4.82 -1.36
N ARG A 39 15.00 5.88 -2.15
CA ARG A 39 14.07 6.27 -3.21
C ARG A 39 13.87 5.18 -4.27
N TRP A 40 14.95 4.52 -4.66
CA TRP A 40 14.88 3.52 -5.73
C TRP A 40 14.08 2.30 -5.30
N PHE A 41 14.27 1.90 -4.06
CA PHE A 41 13.52 0.77 -3.50
C PHE A 41 12.04 1.13 -3.38
N MET A 42 11.74 2.37 -3.01
CA MET A 42 10.36 2.85 -2.89
C MET A 42 9.67 2.84 -4.26
N TYR A 43 10.37 3.25 -5.31
CA TYR A 43 9.83 3.17 -6.67
C TYR A 43 9.51 1.74 -7.07
N ASP A 44 10.36 0.79 -6.71
CA ASP A 44 10.12 -0.62 -7.01
C ASP A 44 8.84 -1.12 -6.33
N ILE A 45 8.64 -0.76 -5.06
CA ILE A 45 7.43 -1.14 -4.33
C ILE A 45 6.18 -0.58 -5.02
N PHE A 46 6.18 0.71 -5.32
CA PHE A 46 5.01 1.34 -5.95
C PHE A 46 4.80 0.87 -7.38
N LYS A 47 5.86 0.52 -8.10
CA LYS A 47 5.72 -0.05 -9.43
C LYS A 47 4.95 -1.37 -9.36
N GLU A 48 5.30 -2.24 -8.42
CA GLU A 48 4.58 -3.49 -8.23
C GLU A 48 3.14 -3.26 -7.79
N LEU A 49 2.92 -2.33 -6.87
CA LEU A 49 1.57 -1.99 -6.41
C LEU A 49 0.71 -1.40 -7.52
N LEU A 50 1.32 -0.61 -8.39
CA LEU A 50 0.63 -0.05 -9.56
C LEU A 50 0.20 -1.17 -10.52
N GLN A 51 1.10 -2.10 -10.81
CA GLN A 51 0.80 -3.23 -11.68
C GLN A 51 -0.25 -4.16 -11.06
N ALA A 52 -0.27 -4.24 -9.75
CA ALA A 52 -1.24 -5.07 -9.02
C ALA A 52 -2.63 -4.43 -8.92
N GLY A 53 -2.78 -3.18 -9.36
CA GLY A 53 -4.05 -2.47 -9.26
C GLY A 53 -4.35 -1.93 -7.87
N ALA A 54 -3.33 -1.86 -7.01
CA ALA A 54 -3.50 -1.37 -5.63
C ALA A 54 -3.42 0.15 -5.54
N VAL A 55 -2.62 0.78 -6.40
CA VAL A 55 -2.47 2.23 -6.41
C VAL A 55 -2.53 2.76 -7.84
N THR A 56 -2.79 4.05 -7.98
CA THR A 56 -2.70 4.76 -9.26
C THR A 56 -1.76 5.94 -9.10
N ALA A 57 -1.11 6.33 -10.19
CA ALA A 57 -0.25 7.50 -10.18
C ALA A 57 -1.10 8.76 -10.02
N SER A 58 -0.75 9.62 -9.06
CA SER A 58 -1.51 10.84 -8.75
C SER A 58 -0.71 12.10 -9.04
N GLY A 59 0.44 11.98 -9.69
CA GLY A 59 1.32 13.09 -9.99
C GLY A 59 2.74 12.60 -10.01
N THR A 60 3.71 13.54 -10.08
CA THR A 60 5.12 13.19 -10.00
C THR A 60 5.44 12.78 -8.57
N ASN A 61 5.94 11.58 -8.38
CA ASN A 61 6.34 11.07 -7.06
C ASN A 61 5.19 11.02 -6.06
N SER A 62 3.97 10.77 -6.53
CA SER A 62 2.84 10.54 -5.62
C SER A 62 1.89 9.51 -6.22
N TRP A 63 1.16 8.83 -5.34
CA TRP A 63 0.24 7.76 -5.70
C TRP A 63 -1.02 7.86 -4.85
N ARG A 64 -2.08 7.22 -5.32
CA ARG A 64 -3.35 7.19 -4.61
C ARG A 64 -3.83 5.74 -4.52
N ALA A 65 -4.30 5.33 -3.35
CA ALA A 65 -4.87 4.01 -3.18
C ALA A 65 -6.15 3.87 -4.02
N THR A 66 -6.29 2.73 -4.69
CA THR A 66 -7.50 2.45 -5.46
C THR A 66 -8.63 2.05 -4.51
N LYS A 67 -9.86 2.07 -5.04
CA LYS A 67 -11.01 1.62 -4.29
C LYS A 67 -10.86 0.15 -3.87
N ASP A 68 -10.31 -0.66 -4.76
CA ASP A 68 -10.10 -2.08 -4.47
C ASP A 68 -9.14 -2.28 -3.30
N LEU A 69 -8.07 -1.50 -3.25
CA LEU A 69 -7.13 -1.57 -2.14
C LEU A 69 -7.79 -1.14 -0.83
N LYS A 70 -8.56 -0.06 -0.86
CA LYS A 70 -9.23 0.44 0.35
C LYS A 70 -10.21 -0.59 0.90
N GLU A 71 -10.98 -1.22 0.04
CA GLU A 71 -11.90 -2.26 0.46
C GLU A 71 -11.17 -3.48 1.01
N TYR A 72 -10.08 -3.87 0.35
CA TYR A 72 -9.28 -5.00 0.80
C TYR A 72 -8.71 -4.74 2.21
N LEU A 73 -8.17 -3.55 2.45
CA LEU A 73 -7.63 -3.19 3.75
C LEU A 73 -8.71 -3.17 4.83
N LYS A 74 -9.89 -2.70 4.48
CA LYS A 74 -11.02 -2.69 5.40
C LYS A 74 -11.42 -4.12 5.79
N GLN A 75 -11.55 -5.00 4.82
CA GLN A 75 -11.88 -6.41 5.07
C GLN A 75 -10.80 -7.09 5.89
N ARG A 76 -9.54 -6.79 5.60
CA ARG A 76 -8.42 -7.36 6.33
C ARG A 76 -8.46 -6.97 7.80
N ARG A 77 -8.81 -5.71 8.09
CA ARG A 77 -8.95 -5.23 9.46
C ARG A 77 -10.12 -5.88 10.18
N GLU A 78 -11.24 -6.05 9.49
CA GLU A 78 -12.43 -6.70 10.07
C GLU A 78 -12.15 -8.16 10.39
N ILE A 79 -11.52 -8.89 9.48
CA ILE A 79 -11.14 -10.27 9.71
C ILE A 79 -10.20 -10.38 10.90
N LYS A 80 -9.21 -9.49 10.96
CA LYS A 80 -8.24 -9.46 12.04
C LYS A 80 -8.89 -9.17 13.38
N ARG A 81 -9.90 -8.27 13.38
CA ARG A 81 -10.64 -7.93 14.60
C ARG A 81 -11.53 -9.08 15.06
N ASN A 82 -12.20 -9.75 14.12
CA ASN A 82 -13.17 -10.79 14.44
C ASN A 82 -12.53 -12.17 14.57
N GLY A 83 -11.35 -12.35 14.00
CA GLY A 83 -10.66 -13.62 13.96
C GLY A 83 -9.75 -13.88 15.15
N VAL A 84 -9.71 -12.99 16.11
CA VAL A 84 -8.85 -13.09 17.28
C VAL A 84 -9.52 -13.88 18.39
N SER A 85 -10.35 -14.71 18.05
CA SER A 85 -10.95 -15.59 19.04
C SER A 85 -9.96 -16.68 19.45
#